data_3e1bd1b42160c5e41ffa0e3f23fd8463
#
_entry.id   3e1bd1b42160c5e41ffa0e3f23fd8463
#
_cell.length_a   1.000
_cell.length_b   1.000
_cell.length_c   1.000
_cell.angle_alpha   90.00
_cell.angle_beta   90.00
_cell.angle_gamma   90.00
#
_symmetry.space_group_name_H-M   'P 1'
#
loop_
_entity.id
_entity.type
_entity.pdbx_description
1 polymer ?
#
loop_
_entity_poly.entity_id
_entity_poly.type
_entity_poly.pdbx_seq_one_letter_code
_entity_poly.pdbx_strand_id
1 'polypeptide(L)'
;LVYADTFYMKAKTLQTDSVYARTIYGSLGEIYDPLYGNLKSDFICQFYCPENFRFRYTPYNGIIDSVEFKIYYSRSWTGDSLTPMRAQLYEVTTPLTRDFYTNIDPEQYCNMQKSLGMQTYTARDLSVSDSLWNDKNSNNVLTYQPRITIRMPQEVGQRFYDATIKTPEVFNDQNTFNQFFPGIYDTNTY
;
A
#
# COMPACT_ATOMS: atom_id res chain seq x y z
N LEU A 1 36.96 24.82 42.43
CA LEU A 1 35.58 24.89 42.94
C LEU A 1 34.72 24.06 41.99
N VAL A 2 34.13 22.98 42.50
CA VAL A 2 33.16 22.17 41.76
C VAL A 2 31.78 22.58 42.25
N TYR A 3 30.92 23.05 41.33
CA TYR A 3 29.53 23.31 41.63
C TYR A 3 28.72 22.09 41.17
N ALA A 4 27.96 21.49 42.07
CA ALA A 4 26.98 20.45 41.77
C ALA A 4 25.59 21.05 41.96
N ASP A 5 24.73 20.86 40.96
CA ASP A 5 23.35 21.28 41.03
C ASP A 5 22.43 20.07 40.77
N THR A 6 21.23 20.08 41.31
CA THR A 6 20.26 18.98 41.24
C THR A 6 19.00 19.46 40.54
N PHE A 7 18.69 18.85 39.40
CA PHE A 7 17.46 19.15 38.66
C PHE A 7 16.45 18.03 38.88
N TYR A 8 15.24 18.39 39.26
CA TYR A 8 14.12 17.47 39.37
C TYR A 8 13.35 17.46 38.06
N MET A 9 13.35 16.31 37.39
CA MET A 9 12.51 16.10 36.19
C MET A 9 11.22 15.37 36.57
N LYS A 10 10.09 15.81 35.99
CA LYS A 10 8.83 15.08 36.03
C LYS A 10 8.57 14.56 34.65
N ALA A 11 8.44 13.24 34.51
CA ALA A 11 8.00 12.60 33.27
C ALA A 11 6.54 12.13 33.41
N LYS A 12 5.79 12.23 32.35
CA LYS A 12 4.42 11.75 32.26
C LYS A 12 4.22 11.04 30.94
N THR A 13 3.71 9.81 30.98
CA THR A 13 3.26 9.10 29.79
C THR A 13 1.84 9.52 29.45
N LEU A 14 1.61 9.92 28.20
CA LEU A 14 0.29 10.27 27.70
C LEU A 14 -0.10 9.29 26.60
N GLN A 15 -1.31 8.81 26.62
CA GLN A 15 -1.88 8.07 25.50
C GLN A 15 -2.21 9.05 24.39
N THR A 16 -1.79 8.74 23.18
CA THR A 16 -2.13 9.50 21.98
C THR A 16 -3.24 8.78 21.24
N ASP A 17 -4.33 9.45 20.94
CA ASP A 17 -5.48 8.85 20.24
C ASP A 17 -5.16 8.59 18.77
N SER A 18 -4.35 9.45 18.16
CA SER A 18 -3.98 9.36 16.75
C SER A 18 -2.61 9.97 16.50
N VAL A 19 -1.90 9.45 15.51
CA VAL A 19 -0.61 9.96 15.04
C VAL A 19 -0.74 10.31 13.56
N TYR A 20 -0.14 11.43 13.15
CA TYR A 20 -0.09 11.79 11.73
C TYR A 20 0.70 10.75 10.95
N ALA A 21 0.08 10.16 9.93
CA ALA A 21 0.56 8.96 9.25
C ALA A 21 0.79 9.12 7.74
N ARG A 22 0.93 10.36 7.24
CA ARG A 22 1.24 10.58 5.83
C ARG A 22 2.70 10.24 5.56
N THR A 23 2.93 9.08 4.96
CA THR A 23 4.26 8.58 4.59
C THR A 23 4.30 8.18 3.13
N ILE A 24 5.51 7.94 2.60
CA ILE A 24 5.72 7.35 1.26
C ILE A 24 5.85 5.82 1.31
N TYR A 25 5.88 5.25 2.50
CA TYR A 25 5.93 3.81 2.73
C TYR A 25 4.74 3.40 3.59
N GLY A 26 4.06 2.34 3.20
CA GLY A 26 3.04 1.67 4.00
C GLY A 26 3.64 0.51 4.78
N SER A 27 2.97 0.11 5.85
CA SER A 27 3.18 -1.16 6.53
C SER A 27 1.94 -2.02 6.34
N LEU A 28 2.13 -3.30 6.05
CA LEU A 28 1.04 -4.26 5.89
C LEU A 28 1.36 -5.52 6.68
N GLY A 29 0.43 -5.97 7.49
CA GLY A 29 0.60 -7.21 8.23
C GLY A 29 -0.05 -7.17 9.59
N GLU A 30 0.06 -8.30 10.28
CA GLU A 30 -0.41 -8.48 11.64
C GLU A 30 0.57 -9.36 12.40
N ILE A 31 0.92 -8.91 13.61
CA ILE A 31 1.81 -9.65 14.50
C ILE A 31 1.23 -9.64 15.93
N TYR A 32 1.51 -10.69 16.68
CA TYR A 32 1.25 -10.73 18.10
C TYR A 32 2.53 -10.36 18.88
N ASP A 33 2.45 -9.32 19.67
CA ASP A 33 3.50 -8.90 20.58
C ASP A 33 3.09 -9.28 22.04
N PRO A 34 3.94 -9.95 22.82
CA PRO A 34 3.60 -10.38 24.18
C PRO A 34 3.30 -9.23 25.14
N LEU A 35 3.83 -8.04 24.87
CA LEU A 35 3.65 -6.85 25.72
C LEU A 35 2.50 -5.96 25.24
N TYR A 36 2.38 -5.77 23.92
CA TYR A 36 1.42 -4.84 23.32
C TYR A 36 0.18 -5.52 22.74
N GLY A 37 0.17 -6.88 22.68
CA GLY A 37 -0.92 -7.64 22.10
C GLY A 37 -0.88 -7.70 20.58
N ASN A 38 -2.04 -7.71 19.94
CA ASN A 38 -2.14 -7.80 18.49
C ASN A 38 -1.89 -6.44 17.84
N LEU A 39 -0.88 -6.39 16.97
CA LEU A 39 -0.52 -5.20 16.21
C LEU A 39 -0.84 -5.45 14.74
N LYS A 40 -1.84 -4.73 14.22
CA LYS A 40 -2.24 -4.77 12.81
C LYS A 40 -1.89 -3.46 12.14
N SER A 41 -1.38 -3.54 10.92
CA SER A 41 -1.08 -2.39 10.07
C SER A 41 -1.65 -2.59 8.68
N ASP A 42 -2.44 -1.62 8.26
CA ASP A 42 -3.05 -1.48 6.95
C ASP A 42 -2.67 -0.12 6.36
N PHE A 43 -2.87 0.08 5.06
CA PHE A 43 -2.61 1.39 4.49
C PHE A 43 -3.59 1.77 3.38
N ILE A 44 -3.82 3.06 3.22
CA ILE A 44 -4.50 3.65 2.06
C ILE A 44 -3.44 4.36 1.22
N CYS A 45 -3.41 4.10 -0.08
CA CYS A 45 -2.50 4.75 -1.01
C CYS A 45 -3.24 5.49 -2.12
N GLN A 46 -2.72 6.66 -2.45
CA GLN A 46 -3.07 7.40 -3.66
C GLN A 46 -1.97 7.17 -4.70
N PHE A 47 -2.34 7.31 -5.98
CA PHE A 47 -1.40 7.10 -7.08
C PHE A 47 -0.99 8.42 -7.69
N TYR A 48 0.27 8.51 -8.07
CA TYR A 48 0.73 9.57 -8.96
C TYR A 48 0.29 9.26 -10.39
N CYS A 49 -0.31 10.24 -11.05
CA CYS A 49 -0.66 10.17 -12.45
C CYS A 49 0.22 11.14 -13.24
N PRO A 50 1.00 10.68 -14.23
CA PRO A 50 1.69 11.57 -15.14
C PRO A 50 0.70 12.44 -15.89
N GLU A 51 1.00 13.72 -16.04
CA GLU A 51 0.17 14.64 -16.82
C GLU A 51 -0.07 14.11 -18.25
N ASN A 52 -1.30 14.25 -18.71
CA ASN A 52 -1.71 13.79 -20.04
C ASN A 52 -1.44 12.30 -20.29
N PHE A 53 -1.62 11.48 -19.26
CA PHE A 53 -1.39 10.04 -19.36
C PHE A 53 -2.14 9.42 -20.56
N ARG A 54 -1.45 8.54 -21.27
CA ARG A 54 -2.00 7.73 -22.38
C ARG A 54 -1.41 6.33 -22.32
N PHE A 55 -2.19 5.35 -22.72
CA PHE A 55 -1.65 4.00 -22.94
C PHE A 55 -0.67 4.02 -24.11
N ARG A 56 0.49 3.40 -23.94
CA ARG A 56 1.52 3.33 -24.97
C ARG A 56 1.05 2.52 -26.19
N TYR A 57 0.25 1.50 -25.94
CA TYR A 57 -0.26 0.60 -26.97
C TYR A 57 -1.79 0.54 -26.89
N THR A 58 -2.43 0.42 -28.03
CA THR A 58 -3.88 0.16 -28.10
C THR A 58 -4.13 -1.30 -27.80
N PRO A 59 -4.95 -1.63 -26.81
CA PRO A 59 -5.36 -3.00 -26.55
C PRO A 59 -6.07 -3.63 -27.75
N TYR A 60 -5.93 -4.94 -27.94
CA TYR A 60 -6.63 -5.65 -28.99
C TYR A 60 -8.14 -5.49 -28.83
N ASN A 61 -8.80 -5.05 -29.91
CA ASN A 61 -10.23 -4.68 -29.91
C ASN A 61 -10.62 -3.65 -28.82
N GLY A 62 -9.70 -2.87 -28.29
CA GLY A 62 -9.97 -1.91 -27.22
C GLY A 62 -10.28 -2.56 -25.86
N ILE A 63 -9.92 -3.82 -25.67
CA ILE A 63 -10.23 -4.60 -24.47
C ILE A 63 -8.95 -4.81 -23.65
N ILE A 64 -9.02 -4.47 -22.38
CA ILE A 64 -7.95 -4.76 -21.42
C ILE A 64 -8.02 -6.24 -21.00
N ASP A 65 -6.92 -6.97 -21.13
CA ASP A 65 -6.88 -8.40 -20.79
C ASP A 65 -6.81 -8.66 -19.29
N SER A 66 -5.97 -7.89 -18.59
CA SER A 66 -5.76 -8.08 -17.15
C SER A 66 -5.29 -6.80 -16.48
N VAL A 67 -5.53 -6.74 -15.18
CA VAL A 67 -5.08 -5.65 -14.29
C VAL A 67 -4.46 -6.25 -13.06
N GLU A 68 -3.29 -5.76 -12.69
CA GLU A 68 -2.57 -6.21 -11.51
C GLU A 68 -2.17 -5.03 -10.63
N PHE A 69 -2.37 -5.19 -9.34
CA PHE A 69 -1.78 -4.32 -8.33
C PHE A 69 -0.56 -4.99 -7.74
N LYS A 70 0.57 -4.29 -7.72
CA LYS A 70 1.84 -4.82 -7.22
C LYS A 70 2.34 -4.02 -6.03
N ILE A 71 2.47 -4.68 -4.91
CA ILE A 71 3.06 -4.13 -3.69
C ILE A 71 4.49 -4.59 -3.63
N TYR A 72 5.42 -3.67 -3.86
CA TYR A 72 6.84 -3.94 -3.69
C TYR A 72 7.23 -3.68 -2.24
N TYR A 73 7.96 -4.59 -1.63
CA TYR A 73 8.37 -4.45 -0.24
C TYR A 73 9.87 -4.69 -0.03
N SER A 74 10.38 -4.16 1.07
CA SER A 74 11.77 -4.41 1.49
C SER A 74 11.90 -5.82 2.07
N ARG A 75 13.12 -6.32 2.17
CA ARG A 75 13.40 -7.59 2.86
C ARG A 75 13.53 -7.42 4.38
N SER A 76 12.96 -6.34 4.91
CA SER A 76 12.86 -6.07 6.34
C SER A 76 11.43 -6.31 6.79
N TRP A 77 11.24 -7.22 7.72
CA TRP A 77 9.95 -7.55 8.32
C TRP A 77 10.12 -7.79 9.82
N THR A 78 9.03 -7.73 10.53
CA THR A 78 8.94 -8.08 11.95
C THR A 78 8.13 -9.36 12.08
N GLY A 79 8.58 -10.28 12.95
CA GLY A 79 7.91 -11.57 13.16
C GLY A 79 8.40 -12.67 12.23
N ASP A 80 7.59 -13.74 12.10
CA ASP A 80 7.92 -14.90 11.28
C ASP A 80 7.71 -14.63 9.79
N SER A 81 8.75 -14.87 9.01
CA SER A 81 8.74 -14.64 7.56
C SER A 81 7.94 -15.67 6.76
N LEU A 82 7.60 -16.80 7.36
CA LEU A 82 6.91 -17.91 6.70
C LEU A 82 5.43 -18.00 7.05
N THR A 83 4.97 -17.23 8.02
CA THR A 83 3.54 -17.18 8.36
C THR A 83 2.74 -16.63 7.18
N PRO A 84 1.75 -17.41 6.65
CA PRO A 84 0.90 -16.92 5.57
C PRO A 84 0.02 -15.77 6.04
N MET A 85 -0.07 -14.75 5.23
CA MET A 85 -0.95 -13.60 5.39
C MET A 85 -1.75 -13.41 4.10
N ARG A 86 -2.87 -12.70 4.17
CA ARG A 86 -3.70 -12.42 3.00
C ARG A 86 -3.90 -10.93 2.83
N ALA A 87 -3.31 -10.36 1.79
CA ALA A 87 -3.57 -8.99 1.36
C ALA A 87 -4.90 -8.93 0.62
N GLN A 88 -5.73 -7.93 0.92
CA GLN A 88 -7.02 -7.71 0.30
C GLN A 88 -7.22 -6.24 -0.03
N LEU A 89 -7.65 -5.97 -1.26
CA LEU A 89 -7.76 -4.63 -1.80
C LEU A 89 -9.22 -4.15 -1.86
N TYR A 90 -9.41 -2.87 -1.55
CA TYR A 90 -10.67 -2.15 -1.74
C TYR A 90 -10.42 -0.83 -2.44
N GLU A 91 -11.33 -0.44 -3.34
CA GLU A 91 -11.26 0.86 -3.98
C GLU A 91 -11.69 1.95 -3.01
N VAL A 92 -10.88 3.00 -2.93
CA VAL A 92 -11.27 4.24 -2.25
C VAL A 92 -12.26 4.96 -3.16
N THR A 93 -13.46 5.23 -2.66
CA THR A 93 -14.56 5.85 -3.42
C THR A 93 -14.74 7.34 -3.08
N THR A 94 -14.21 7.76 -1.95
CA THR A 94 -14.27 9.15 -1.49
C THR A 94 -12.86 9.74 -1.50
N PRO A 95 -12.61 10.88 -2.20
CA PRO A 95 -11.30 11.50 -2.21
C PRO A 95 -10.77 11.77 -0.79
N LEU A 96 -9.49 11.43 -0.59
CA LEU A 96 -8.85 11.61 0.70
C LEU A 96 -8.56 13.09 0.95
N THR A 97 -8.75 13.52 2.18
CA THR A 97 -8.34 14.86 2.65
C THR A 97 -6.84 14.91 2.92
N ARG A 98 -6.29 16.09 3.24
CA ARG A 98 -4.84 16.24 3.47
C ARG A 98 -4.39 15.83 4.88
N ASP A 99 -5.33 15.71 5.81
CA ASP A 99 -5.03 15.43 7.22
C ASP A 99 -5.28 13.96 7.52
N PHE A 100 -4.19 13.15 7.47
CA PHE A 100 -4.25 11.72 7.71
C PHE A 100 -3.64 11.35 9.04
N TYR A 101 -4.42 10.60 9.81
CA TYR A 101 -4.02 10.08 11.11
C TYR A 101 -4.23 8.56 11.16
N THR A 102 -3.53 7.91 12.07
CA THR A 102 -3.57 6.44 12.24
C THR A 102 -4.94 5.89 12.63
N ASN A 103 -5.87 6.73 13.09
CA ASN A 103 -7.23 6.37 13.47
C ASN A 103 -8.26 6.59 12.35
N ILE A 104 -7.82 6.77 11.10
CA ILE A 104 -8.74 6.85 9.96
C ILE A 104 -9.57 5.56 9.89
N ASP A 105 -10.88 5.72 9.68
CA ASP A 105 -11.80 4.62 9.50
C ASP A 105 -11.97 4.33 7.98
N PRO A 106 -11.43 3.21 7.47
CA PRO A 106 -11.49 2.91 6.04
C PRO A 106 -12.91 2.74 5.50
N GLU A 107 -13.89 2.35 6.33
CA GLU A 107 -15.28 2.15 5.90
C GLU A 107 -15.94 3.45 5.43
N GLN A 108 -15.45 4.60 5.89
CA GLN A 108 -15.92 5.91 5.45
C GLN A 108 -15.44 6.28 4.03
N TYR A 109 -14.38 5.61 3.56
CA TYR A 109 -13.73 5.90 2.28
C TYR A 109 -13.89 4.80 1.25
N CYS A 110 -14.15 3.57 1.68
CA CYS A 110 -14.17 2.39 0.83
C CYS A 110 -15.48 1.61 0.96
N ASN A 111 -15.91 1.01 -0.15
CA ASN A 111 -16.97 0.01 -0.07
C ASN A 111 -16.39 -1.36 0.32
N MET A 112 -16.41 -1.69 1.60
CA MET A 112 -15.87 -2.93 2.15
C MET A 112 -16.62 -4.20 1.71
N GLN A 113 -17.79 -4.05 1.05
CA GLN A 113 -18.53 -5.20 0.49
C GLN A 113 -18.01 -5.62 -0.88
N LYS A 114 -17.18 -4.78 -1.54
CA LYS A 114 -16.66 -5.03 -2.87
C LYS A 114 -15.14 -5.04 -2.88
N SER A 115 -14.56 -6.22 -2.70
CA SER A 115 -13.11 -6.40 -2.84
C SER A 115 -12.68 -6.26 -4.31
N LEU A 116 -11.56 -5.59 -4.53
CA LEU A 116 -10.87 -5.54 -5.84
C LEU A 116 -9.98 -6.75 -6.09
N GLY A 117 -9.72 -7.57 -5.09
CA GLY A 117 -8.91 -8.77 -5.20
C GLY A 117 -8.19 -9.09 -3.91
N MET A 118 -7.63 -10.29 -3.86
CA MET A 118 -6.87 -10.76 -2.72
C MET A 118 -5.72 -11.67 -3.14
N GLN A 119 -4.66 -11.73 -2.33
CA GLN A 119 -3.53 -12.62 -2.54
C GLN A 119 -2.96 -13.10 -1.21
N THR A 120 -2.81 -14.40 -1.07
CA THR A 120 -2.05 -14.96 0.05
C THR A 120 -0.56 -14.83 -0.23
N TYR A 121 0.19 -14.39 0.76
CA TYR A 121 1.63 -14.19 0.66
C TYR A 121 2.34 -14.53 1.97
N THR A 122 3.65 -14.62 1.91
CA THR A 122 4.56 -14.71 3.06
C THR A 122 5.63 -13.62 2.92
N ALA A 123 6.18 -13.14 4.03
CA ALA A 123 7.23 -12.12 4.00
C ALA A 123 8.49 -12.62 3.25
N ARG A 124 8.85 -13.90 3.40
CA ARG A 124 9.76 -14.61 2.48
C ARG A 124 8.92 -15.13 1.32
N ASP A 125 9.12 -14.56 0.14
CA ASP A 125 8.40 -15.01 -1.05
C ASP A 125 8.80 -16.46 -1.41
N LEU A 126 7.90 -17.38 -1.11
CA LEU A 126 8.10 -18.82 -1.34
C LEU A 126 7.89 -19.22 -2.81
N SER A 127 7.43 -18.33 -3.66
CA SER A 127 7.25 -18.57 -5.10
C SER A 127 8.58 -18.56 -5.86
N VAL A 128 9.65 -18.08 -5.24
CA VAL A 128 10.98 -18.00 -5.84
C VAL A 128 12.00 -18.87 -5.11
N SER A 129 12.93 -19.45 -5.86
CA SER A 129 14.01 -20.27 -5.31
C SER A 129 14.96 -19.44 -4.42
N ASP A 130 15.68 -20.11 -3.52
CA ASP A 130 16.68 -19.45 -2.67
C ASP A 130 17.82 -18.85 -3.51
N SER A 131 18.17 -19.46 -4.64
CA SER A 131 19.17 -18.90 -5.55
C SER A 131 18.72 -17.55 -6.13
N LEU A 132 17.49 -17.44 -6.61
CA LEU A 132 16.95 -16.18 -7.12
C LEU A 132 16.74 -15.16 -6.00
N TRP A 133 16.25 -15.61 -4.85
CA TRP A 133 16.09 -14.74 -3.69
C TRP A 133 17.39 -14.08 -3.25
N ASN A 134 18.50 -14.81 -3.27
CA ASN A 134 19.81 -14.35 -2.83
C ASN A 134 20.71 -13.86 -3.99
N ASP A 135 20.19 -13.87 -5.22
CA ASP A 135 20.97 -13.45 -6.40
C ASP A 135 21.37 -11.96 -6.29
N LYS A 136 22.61 -11.69 -6.69
CA LYS A 136 23.20 -10.37 -6.63
C LYS A 136 23.91 -10.03 -7.94
N ASN A 137 23.80 -8.77 -8.33
CA ASN A 137 24.54 -8.25 -9.47
C ASN A 137 26.04 -8.04 -9.15
N SER A 138 26.80 -7.59 -10.13
CA SER A 138 28.24 -7.29 -9.99
C SER A 138 28.58 -6.26 -8.91
N ASN A 139 27.63 -5.44 -8.51
CA ASN A 139 27.78 -4.44 -7.45
C ASN A 139 27.32 -4.94 -6.08
N ASN A 140 27.12 -6.26 -5.92
CA ASN A 140 26.64 -6.90 -4.69
C ASN A 140 25.22 -6.45 -4.26
N VAL A 141 24.43 -5.92 -5.18
CA VAL A 141 23.04 -5.50 -4.95
C VAL A 141 22.10 -6.66 -5.33
N LEU A 142 21.13 -6.96 -4.47
CA LEU A 142 20.12 -7.99 -4.70
C LEU A 142 19.34 -7.67 -5.99
N THR A 143 19.22 -8.65 -6.89
CA THR A 143 18.54 -8.49 -8.18
C THR A 143 17.03 -8.69 -8.07
N TYR A 144 16.60 -9.60 -7.18
CA TYR A 144 15.18 -9.86 -6.96
C TYR A 144 14.59 -8.85 -5.97
N GLN A 145 13.54 -8.16 -6.40
CA GLN A 145 12.72 -7.31 -5.54
C GLN A 145 11.41 -8.02 -5.18
N PRO A 146 11.19 -8.32 -3.88
CA PRO A 146 9.97 -8.98 -3.43
C PRO A 146 8.72 -8.14 -3.73
N ARG A 147 7.64 -8.83 -4.10
CA ARG A 147 6.36 -8.19 -4.38
C ARG A 147 5.19 -9.12 -4.13
N ILE A 148 4.07 -8.54 -3.72
CA ILE A 148 2.77 -9.19 -3.72
C ILE A 148 2.06 -8.74 -5.01
N THR A 149 1.58 -9.67 -5.82
CA THR A 149 0.85 -9.36 -7.05
C THR A 149 -0.60 -9.77 -6.87
N ILE A 150 -1.51 -8.81 -6.88
CA ILE A 150 -2.94 -9.04 -6.71
C ILE A 150 -3.64 -8.76 -8.03
N ARG A 151 -4.32 -9.77 -8.56
CA ARG A 151 -5.13 -9.60 -9.77
C ARG A 151 -6.44 -8.91 -9.42
N MET A 152 -6.71 -7.82 -10.12
CA MET A 152 -7.94 -7.04 -9.96
C MET A 152 -8.96 -7.36 -11.09
N PRO A 153 -10.25 -6.99 -10.92
CA PRO A 153 -11.24 -7.13 -11.97
C PRO A 153 -10.85 -6.35 -13.22
N GLN A 154 -11.06 -6.94 -14.38
CA GLN A 154 -10.76 -6.35 -15.69
C GLN A 154 -11.41 -4.97 -15.87
N GLU A 155 -12.60 -4.78 -15.30
CA GLU A 155 -13.39 -3.56 -15.40
C GLU A 155 -12.64 -2.33 -14.85
N VAL A 156 -11.75 -2.53 -13.87
CA VAL A 156 -10.91 -1.44 -13.34
C VAL A 156 -10.00 -0.91 -14.44
N GLY A 157 -9.28 -1.77 -15.14
CA GLY A 157 -8.42 -1.37 -16.24
C GLY A 157 -9.19 -0.85 -17.44
N GLN A 158 -10.32 -1.47 -17.76
CA GLN A 158 -11.17 -1.02 -18.85
C GLN A 158 -11.69 0.40 -18.61
N ARG A 159 -12.08 0.72 -17.36
CA ARG A 159 -12.47 2.09 -16.96
C ARG A 159 -11.35 3.09 -17.21
N PHE A 160 -10.10 2.75 -16.88
CA PHE A 160 -8.94 3.59 -17.17
C PHE A 160 -8.71 3.79 -18.67
N TYR A 161 -8.76 2.71 -19.44
CA TYR A 161 -8.59 2.77 -20.89
C TYR A 161 -9.70 3.61 -21.54
N ASP A 162 -10.93 3.34 -21.20
CA ASP A 162 -12.09 4.10 -21.70
C ASP A 162 -11.98 5.59 -21.36
N ALA A 163 -11.52 5.91 -20.15
CA ALA A 163 -11.32 7.30 -19.72
C ALA A 163 -10.28 8.02 -20.56
N THR A 164 -9.20 7.36 -21.00
CA THR A 164 -8.20 8.00 -21.89
C THR A 164 -8.77 8.39 -23.26
N ILE A 165 -9.91 7.80 -23.65
CA ILE A 165 -10.59 8.03 -24.93
C ILE A 165 -11.79 8.98 -24.77
N LYS A 166 -12.63 8.72 -23.75
CA LYS A 166 -13.94 9.38 -23.58
C LYS A 166 -13.87 10.64 -22.72
N THR A 167 -13.00 10.64 -21.71
CA THR A 167 -12.85 11.70 -20.72
C THR A 167 -11.36 11.96 -20.38
N PRO A 168 -10.51 12.25 -21.40
CA PRO A 168 -9.06 12.37 -21.19
C PRO A 168 -8.66 13.46 -20.20
N GLU A 169 -9.55 14.40 -19.93
CA GLU A 169 -9.36 15.49 -18.96
C GLU A 169 -9.13 15.00 -17.52
N VAL A 170 -9.55 13.76 -17.17
CA VAL A 170 -9.29 13.19 -15.85
C VAL A 170 -7.80 12.94 -15.59
N PHE A 171 -6.99 12.93 -16.64
CA PHE A 171 -5.54 12.73 -16.57
C PHE A 171 -4.74 14.03 -16.77
N ASN A 172 -5.40 15.20 -16.79
CA ASN A 172 -4.73 16.47 -17.02
C ASN A 172 -3.89 16.90 -15.83
N ASP A 173 -4.34 16.60 -14.62
CA ASP A 173 -3.64 16.94 -13.39
C ASP A 173 -3.96 15.93 -12.27
N GLN A 174 -3.19 15.99 -11.18
CA GLN A 174 -3.33 15.08 -10.05
C GLN A 174 -4.67 15.23 -9.31
N ASN A 175 -5.28 16.41 -9.30
CA ASN A 175 -6.54 16.61 -8.59
C ASN A 175 -7.71 15.97 -9.34
N THR A 176 -7.79 16.18 -10.66
CA THR A 176 -8.80 15.53 -11.51
C THR A 176 -8.64 14.02 -11.50
N PHE A 177 -7.39 13.51 -11.52
CA PHE A 177 -7.13 12.10 -11.38
C PHE A 177 -7.58 11.54 -10.03
N ASN A 178 -7.33 12.25 -8.92
CA ASN A 178 -7.76 11.82 -7.58
C ASN A 178 -9.28 11.82 -7.42
N GLN A 179 -10.03 12.61 -8.22
CA GLN A 179 -11.49 12.52 -8.27
C GLN A 179 -11.95 11.28 -9.04
N PHE A 180 -11.23 10.91 -10.10
CA PHE A 180 -11.53 9.74 -10.92
C PHE A 180 -11.16 8.42 -10.22
N PHE A 181 -9.99 8.39 -9.58
CA PHE A 181 -9.47 7.24 -8.84
C PHE A 181 -8.77 7.68 -7.55
N PRO A 182 -9.52 7.83 -6.46
CA PRO A 182 -8.98 8.38 -5.21
C PRO A 182 -7.88 7.53 -4.56
N GLY A 183 -7.87 6.21 -4.80
CA GLY A 183 -6.84 5.33 -4.26
C GLY A 183 -7.28 3.90 -4.03
N ILE A 184 -6.43 3.16 -3.33
CA ILE A 184 -6.68 1.79 -2.89
C ILE A 184 -6.40 1.69 -1.39
N TYR A 185 -7.27 1.01 -0.68
CA TYR A 185 -7.06 0.52 0.68
C TYR A 185 -6.60 -0.93 0.63
N ASP A 186 -5.48 -1.22 1.27
CA ASP A 186 -4.92 -2.56 1.40
C ASP A 186 -4.91 -2.96 2.87
N THR A 187 -5.48 -4.12 3.15
CA THR A 187 -5.60 -4.67 4.51
C THR A 187 -5.21 -6.15 4.53
N ASN A 188 -4.75 -6.58 5.69
CA ASN A 188 -4.59 -8.00 5.97
C ASN A 188 -5.89 -8.61 6.49
N THR A 189 -6.23 -9.76 5.92
CA THR A 189 -7.33 -10.62 6.39
C THR A 189 -6.81 -12.02 6.61
N TYR A 190 -7.31 -12.70 7.62
CA TYR A 190 -7.04 -14.11 7.90
C TYR A 190 -8.02 -15.01 7.16
#